data_2b399b59ac7734e316815c7774dd0960
#
_entry.id   2b399b59ac7734e316815c7774dd0960
#
_cell.length_a   1.000
_cell.length_b   1.000
_cell.length_c   1.000
_cell.angle_alpha   90.00
_cell.angle_beta   90.00
_cell.angle_gamma   90.00
#
_symmetry.space_group_name_H-M   'P 1'
#
loop_
_entity.id
_entity.type
_entity.pdbx_description
1 polymer ?
#
loop_
_entity_poly.entity_id
_entity_poly.type
_entity_poly.pdbx_seq_one_letter_code
_entity_poly.pdbx_strand_id
1 'polypeptide(L)'
;MRSDKIKRGIERTPHRALLYATGITKSSLNKPFVGIASSFSDIVPGHIQMRELERFIERGVESAGGYPFIFGIPAICDGIAMGHIGMKYSLPSRELIADSIESVARAHSFDGLILLTNCDKITPGALMAAGRLNIPTIVVTAGPMMSGRLKGKRLSYVRDSYEAVGRFKKGEIKEKELYSLEEEACPGVGSCQGLYTANTMDCLTEVLGMSLIGSGSTLAISAKRKRIAYESGEKIIELIRENILPRDIMNKQAFRDAIRVDMALGGSSNTVLHLLAIAQEAKVRLSLDEFDRIGRETPHLVNLRPGGNYFMEDLEWAGGIPAVLNRLNNFLLDRPTVSGKSIKEIARQAEVFDKEIIRNLDNPYHKEGGIAILKGSLAPQGAVVKQSAVSEAMKKLSLIHISEPTRPLYISYAVFCLK
;
A
#
# COMPACT_ATOMS: atom_id res chain seq x y z
N MET A 1 1.34 -18.02 -25.48
CA MET A 1 1.08 -16.71 -24.86
C MET A 1 -0.42 -16.40 -24.91
N ARG A 2 -0.96 -15.69 -23.93
CA ARG A 2 -2.39 -15.27 -23.93
C ARG A 2 -2.68 -14.32 -25.09
N SER A 3 -1.74 -13.44 -25.39
CA SER A 3 -1.79 -12.46 -26.47
C SER A 3 -1.79 -13.08 -27.88
N ASP A 4 -1.51 -14.36 -28.01
CA ASP A 4 -1.62 -15.05 -29.31
C ASP A 4 -3.04 -15.01 -29.87
N LYS A 5 -4.07 -14.85 -29.00
CA LYS A 5 -5.47 -14.67 -29.41
C LYS A 5 -5.70 -13.45 -30.29
N ILE A 6 -4.84 -12.44 -30.23
CA ILE A 6 -4.94 -11.20 -31.03
C ILE A 6 -3.78 -11.05 -32.03
N LYS A 7 -2.76 -11.91 -31.96
CA LYS A 7 -1.55 -11.82 -32.79
C LYS A 7 -1.43 -12.89 -33.86
N ARG A 8 -1.89 -14.12 -33.59
CA ARG A 8 -1.64 -15.29 -34.46
C ARG A 8 -2.85 -15.72 -35.28
N GLY A 9 -2.55 -16.25 -36.48
CA GLY A 9 -3.56 -16.71 -37.45
C GLY A 9 -3.91 -15.66 -38.49
N ILE A 10 -4.42 -16.10 -39.62
CA ILE A 10 -4.83 -15.22 -40.73
C ILE A 10 -6.04 -14.38 -40.30
N GLU A 11 -6.95 -14.96 -39.55
CA GLU A 11 -8.18 -14.31 -39.03
C GLU A 11 -7.87 -13.11 -38.12
N ARG A 12 -6.62 -13.02 -37.62
CA ARG A 12 -6.15 -11.91 -36.80
C ARG A 12 -5.46 -10.79 -37.58
N THR A 13 -5.54 -10.84 -38.92
CA THR A 13 -5.04 -9.75 -39.80
C THR A 13 -5.64 -8.38 -39.42
N PRO A 14 -6.96 -8.22 -39.20
CA PRO A 14 -7.54 -6.94 -38.78
C PRO A 14 -6.99 -6.47 -37.42
N HIS A 15 -6.79 -7.38 -36.46
CA HIS A 15 -6.24 -7.06 -35.13
C HIS A 15 -4.81 -6.55 -35.28
N ARG A 16 -3.96 -7.23 -36.05
CA ARG A 16 -2.59 -6.79 -36.31
C ARG A 16 -2.50 -5.47 -37.03
N ALA A 17 -3.46 -5.18 -37.96
CA ALA A 17 -3.54 -3.88 -38.61
C ALA A 17 -3.69 -2.75 -37.58
N LEU A 18 -4.55 -2.92 -36.55
CA LEU A 18 -4.72 -1.97 -35.47
C LEU A 18 -3.47 -1.90 -34.58
N LEU A 19 -2.84 -3.04 -34.29
CA LEU A 19 -1.59 -3.06 -33.54
C LEU A 19 -0.46 -2.33 -34.28
N TYR A 20 -0.36 -2.49 -35.60
CA TYR A 20 0.62 -1.72 -36.39
C TYR A 20 0.33 -0.22 -36.39
N ALA A 21 -0.92 0.21 -36.29
CA ALA A 21 -1.29 1.61 -36.15
C ALA A 21 -0.79 2.24 -34.85
N THR A 22 -0.52 1.43 -33.81
CA THR A 22 0.12 1.90 -32.55
C THR A 22 1.64 1.99 -32.64
N GLY A 23 2.24 1.66 -33.79
CA GLY A 23 3.69 1.67 -34.00
C GLY A 23 4.40 0.36 -33.66
N ILE A 24 3.69 -0.71 -33.31
CA ILE A 24 4.31 -2.00 -33.05
C ILE A 24 4.96 -2.56 -34.32
N THR A 25 6.14 -3.17 -34.19
CA THR A 25 6.86 -3.77 -35.31
C THR A 25 6.52 -5.26 -35.47
N LYS A 26 6.80 -5.82 -36.64
CA LYS A 26 6.61 -7.26 -36.92
C LYS A 26 7.38 -8.14 -35.93
N SER A 27 8.60 -7.75 -35.55
CA SER A 27 9.41 -8.47 -34.56
C SER A 27 8.79 -8.41 -33.16
N SER A 28 8.20 -7.28 -32.78
CA SER A 28 7.55 -7.08 -31.49
C SER A 28 6.27 -7.90 -31.30
N LEU A 29 5.61 -8.30 -32.38
CA LEU A 29 4.46 -9.21 -32.30
C LEU A 29 4.82 -10.61 -31.72
N ASN A 30 6.08 -10.99 -31.75
CA ASN A 30 6.52 -12.27 -31.18
C ASN A 30 6.85 -12.18 -29.68
N LYS A 31 6.88 -10.96 -29.11
CA LYS A 31 7.20 -10.74 -27.70
C LYS A 31 5.94 -10.93 -26.82
N PRO A 32 6.11 -11.28 -25.53
CA PRO A 32 5.02 -11.17 -24.55
C PRO A 32 4.48 -9.73 -24.46
N PHE A 33 3.16 -9.57 -24.41
CA PHE A 33 2.51 -8.28 -24.21
C PHE A 33 2.27 -8.04 -22.72
N VAL A 34 2.87 -6.99 -22.19
CA VAL A 34 2.77 -6.61 -20.77
C VAL A 34 1.91 -5.36 -20.64
N GLY A 35 0.81 -5.47 -19.93
CA GLY A 35 0.00 -4.30 -19.57
C GLY A 35 0.57 -3.60 -18.34
N ILE A 36 0.78 -2.28 -18.42
CA ILE A 36 1.17 -1.43 -17.29
C ILE A 36 -0.04 -0.61 -16.90
N ALA A 37 -0.75 -1.03 -15.84
CA ALA A 37 -1.87 -0.27 -15.28
C ALA A 37 -1.31 0.85 -14.42
N SER A 38 -1.38 2.10 -14.89
CA SER A 38 -0.85 3.26 -14.20
C SER A 38 -1.95 4.12 -13.61
N SER A 39 -1.83 4.44 -12.34
CA SER A 39 -2.71 5.38 -11.64
C SER A 39 -2.18 6.82 -11.65
N PHE A 40 -1.37 7.18 -12.63
CA PHE A 40 -0.88 8.55 -12.79
C PHE A 40 -2.00 9.58 -12.68
N SER A 41 -1.75 10.66 -11.94
CA SER A 41 -2.67 11.78 -11.81
C SER A 41 -1.91 13.02 -11.31
N ASP A 42 -2.13 14.16 -11.96
CA ASP A 42 -1.49 15.44 -11.58
C ASP A 42 -2.03 16.01 -10.27
N ILE A 43 -3.26 15.65 -9.89
CA ILE A 43 -3.89 16.14 -8.64
C ILE A 43 -3.53 15.31 -7.41
N VAL A 44 -2.90 14.13 -7.58
CA VAL A 44 -2.57 13.23 -6.47
C VAL A 44 -1.08 13.27 -6.17
N PRO A 45 -0.62 13.86 -5.05
CA PRO A 45 0.83 14.01 -4.76
C PRO A 45 1.60 12.69 -4.79
N GLY A 46 0.96 11.59 -4.40
CA GLY A 46 1.55 10.25 -4.47
C GLY A 46 1.71 9.68 -5.87
N HIS A 47 1.20 10.35 -6.92
CA HIS A 47 1.11 9.83 -8.28
C HIS A 47 1.81 10.68 -9.33
N ILE A 48 2.13 11.93 -9.03
CA ILE A 48 2.69 12.87 -10.01
C ILE A 48 4.02 12.42 -10.64
N GLN A 49 4.84 11.61 -9.93
CA GLN A 49 6.09 11.07 -10.46
C GLN A 49 5.90 9.76 -11.26
N MET A 50 4.69 9.20 -11.34
CA MET A 50 4.49 7.89 -11.98
C MET A 50 4.87 7.89 -13.47
N ARG A 51 4.77 9.03 -14.17
CA ARG A 51 5.27 9.16 -15.55
C ARG A 51 6.75 8.82 -15.69
N GLU A 52 7.54 9.17 -14.67
CA GLU A 52 8.94 8.78 -14.66
C GLU A 52 9.10 7.28 -14.39
N LEU A 53 8.37 6.73 -13.40
CA LEU A 53 8.42 5.30 -13.08
C LEU A 53 7.93 4.43 -14.25
N GLU A 54 6.91 4.87 -14.98
CA GLU A 54 6.44 4.21 -16.22
C GLU A 54 7.62 3.98 -17.19
N ARG A 55 8.48 5.00 -17.39
CA ARG A 55 9.64 4.90 -18.30
C ARG A 55 10.69 3.89 -17.83
N PHE A 56 10.89 3.78 -16.50
CA PHE A 56 11.80 2.76 -15.96
C PHE A 56 11.21 1.36 -16.11
N ILE A 57 9.90 1.19 -15.88
CA ILE A 57 9.20 -0.07 -16.07
C ILE A 57 9.26 -0.50 -17.55
N GLU A 58 8.92 0.40 -18.48
CA GLU A 58 8.99 0.12 -19.93
C GLU A 58 10.37 -0.40 -20.34
N ARG A 59 11.44 0.31 -19.93
CA ARG A 59 12.82 -0.09 -20.23
C ARG A 59 13.15 -1.47 -19.67
N GLY A 60 12.71 -1.81 -18.44
CA GLY A 60 12.90 -3.11 -17.85
C GLY A 60 12.17 -4.22 -18.63
N VAL A 61 10.91 -3.98 -19.03
CA VAL A 61 10.15 -4.92 -19.86
C VAL A 61 10.82 -5.15 -21.21
N GLU A 62 11.27 -4.08 -21.86
CA GLU A 62 11.92 -4.15 -23.18
C GLU A 62 13.27 -4.87 -23.12
N SER A 63 14.10 -4.58 -22.09
CA SER A 63 15.40 -5.23 -21.89
C SER A 63 15.27 -6.73 -21.68
N ALA A 64 14.20 -7.18 -21.01
CA ALA A 64 13.94 -8.62 -20.79
C ALA A 64 13.24 -9.31 -21.98
N GLY A 65 12.93 -8.54 -23.05
CA GLY A 65 12.35 -9.08 -24.30
C GLY A 65 10.83 -9.07 -24.37
N GLY A 66 10.15 -8.30 -23.51
CA GLY A 66 8.71 -8.05 -23.59
C GLY A 66 8.36 -6.84 -24.47
N TYR A 67 7.06 -6.55 -24.57
CA TYR A 67 6.53 -5.33 -25.18
C TYR A 67 5.50 -4.69 -24.24
N PRO A 68 5.79 -3.48 -23.70
CA PRO A 68 4.94 -2.83 -22.73
C PRO A 68 3.81 -2.03 -23.37
N PHE A 69 2.65 -1.97 -22.71
CA PHE A 69 1.52 -1.12 -23.03
C PHE A 69 1.01 -0.43 -21.78
N ILE A 70 1.11 0.90 -21.70
CA ILE A 70 0.60 1.68 -20.58
C ILE A 70 -0.88 1.96 -20.80
N PHE A 71 -1.69 1.81 -19.76
CA PHE A 71 -3.07 2.28 -19.72
C PHE A 71 -3.39 2.90 -18.36
N GLY A 72 -4.27 3.91 -18.36
CA GLY A 72 -4.66 4.63 -17.15
C GLY A 72 -5.73 3.92 -16.35
N ILE A 73 -5.64 4.04 -15.03
CA ILE A 73 -6.68 3.65 -14.08
C ILE A 73 -7.03 4.83 -13.17
N PRO A 74 -8.26 4.88 -12.57
CA PRO A 74 -8.67 5.98 -11.69
C PRO A 74 -7.74 6.15 -10.49
N ALA A 75 -7.55 7.42 -10.07
CA ALA A 75 -6.82 7.76 -8.87
C ALA A 75 -7.55 8.84 -8.07
N ILE A 76 -7.80 8.58 -6.78
CA ILE A 76 -8.40 9.53 -5.84
C ILE A 76 -7.45 9.72 -4.67
N CYS A 77 -7.20 10.98 -4.30
CA CYS A 77 -6.49 11.32 -3.08
C CYS A 77 -7.49 11.46 -1.93
N ASP A 78 -7.49 10.53 -0.98
CA ASP A 78 -8.34 10.57 0.20
C ASP A 78 -8.13 11.86 1.01
N GLY A 79 -6.88 12.33 1.11
CA GLY A 79 -6.53 13.56 1.82
C GLY A 79 -7.21 14.80 1.24
N ILE A 80 -7.24 14.94 -0.10
CA ILE A 80 -7.93 16.06 -0.77
C ILE A 80 -9.46 15.88 -0.70
N ALA A 81 -9.96 14.65 -0.73
CA ALA A 81 -11.39 14.36 -0.66
C ALA A 81 -11.96 14.46 0.76
N MET A 82 -11.11 14.47 1.80
CA MET A 82 -11.53 14.43 3.20
C MET A 82 -12.32 15.69 3.61
N GLY A 83 -13.40 15.50 4.40
CA GLY A 83 -14.19 16.60 4.97
C GLY A 83 -15.27 17.17 4.04
N HIS A 84 -15.42 16.64 2.83
CA HIS A 84 -16.50 17.04 1.90
C HIS A 84 -17.11 15.83 1.16
N ILE A 85 -18.09 16.06 0.28
CA ILE A 85 -18.84 15.03 -0.44
C ILE A 85 -17.91 14.08 -1.26
N GLY A 86 -16.74 14.56 -1.69
CA GLY A 86 -15.74 13.79 -2.44
C GLY A 86 -15.31 12.51 -1.74
N MET A 87 -15.31 12.47 -0.41
CA MET A 87 -14.91 11.29 0.36
C MET A 87 -15.83 10.08 0.13
N LYS A 88 -17.06 10.28 -0.29
CA LYS A 88 -18.00 9.20 -0.65
C LYS A 88 -17.58 8.42 -1.89
N TYR A 89 -16.69 8.97 -2.72
CA TYR A 89 -16.16 8.31 -3.92
C TYR A 89 -14.88 7.52 -3.64
N SER A 90 -14.24 7.72 -2.48
CA SER A 90 -12.97 7.06 -2.15
C SER A 90 -13.09 5.53 -2.13
N LEU A 91 -13.90 4.97 -1.22
CA LEU A 91 -14.01 3.51 -1.10
C LEU A 91 -14.60 2.84 -2.36
N PRO A 92 -15.66 3.36 -3.01
CA PRO A 92 -16.17 2.78 -4.25
C PRO A 92 -15.14 2.72 -5.39
N SER A 93 -14.17 3.66 -5.41
CA SER A 93 -13.11 3.66 -6.43
C SER A 93 -12.24 2.40 -6.40
N ARG A 94 -12.12 1.72 -5.24
CA ARG A 94 -11.39 0.46 -5.13
C ARG A 94 -11.95 -0.61 -6.06
N GLU A 95 -13.28 -0.78 -6.07
CA GLU A 95 -13.96 -1.74 -6.95
C GLU A 95 -13.82 -1.30 -8.42
N LEU A 96 -14.04 -0.01 -8.71
CA LEU A 96 -13.89 0.54 -10.05
C LEU A 96 -12.48 0.32 -10.62
N ILE A 97 -11.45 0.46 -9.80
CA ILE A 97 -10.06 0.19 -10.19
C ILE A 97 -9.88 -1.28 -10.54
N ALA A 98 -10.37 -2.19 -9.70
CA ALA A 98 -10.29 -3.61 -9.96
C ALA A 98 -10.99 -3.99 -11.26
N ASP A 99 -12.20 -3.46 -11.49
CA ASP A 99 -13.00 -3.70 -12.70
C ASP A 99 -12.34 -3.10 -13.96
N SER A 100 -11.75 -1.90 -13.84
CA SER A 100 -11.04 -1.24 -14.94
C SER A 100 -9.83 -2.05 -15.39
N ILE A 101 -9.01 -2.52 -14.45
CA ILE A 101 -7.83 -3.35 -14.74
C ILE A 101 -8.27 -4.66 -15.38
N GLU A 102 -9.28 -5.34 -14.82
CA GLU A 102 -9.79 -6.59 -15.36
C GLU A 102 -10.30 -6.42 -16.79
N SER A 103 -11.11 -5.39 -17.03
CA SER A 103 -11.72 -5.13 -18.35
C SER A 103 -10.66 -4.93 -19.42
N VAL A 104 -9.67 -4.07 -19.16
CA VAL A 104 -8.59 -3.77 -20.12
C VAL A 104 -7.70 -5.00 -20.33
N ALA A 105 -7.31 -5.69 -19.26
CA ALA A 105 -6.42 -6.84 -19.34
C ALA A 105 -7.04 -8.02 -20.12
N ARG A 106 -8.33 -8.28 -19.89
CA ARG A 106 -9.06 -9.35 -20.60
C ARG A 106 -9.30 -9.01 -22.08
N ALA A 107 -9.75 -7.78 -22.35
CA ALA A 107 -10.06 -7.33 -23.71
C ALA A 107 -8.81 -7.37 -24.61
N HIS A 108 -7.66 -6.96 -24.10
CA HIS A 108 -6.41 -6.91 -24.87
C HIS A 108 -5.54 -8.16 -24.71
N SER A 109 -5.99 -9.13 -23.90
CA SER A 109 -5.33 -10.44 -23.72
C SER A 109 -3.84 -10.35 -23.32
N PHE A 110 -3.48 -9.46 -22.37
CA PHE A 110 -2.11 -9.33 -21.90
C PHE A 110 -1.57 -10.64 -21.31
N ASP A 111 -0.28 -10.88 -21.52
CA ASP A 111 0.43 -12.06 -21.00
C ASP A 111 0.82 -11.89 -19.53
N GLY A 112 1.06 -10.64 -19.10
CA GLY A 112 1.32 -10.27 -17.72
C GLY A 112 0.97 -8.82 -17.46
N LEU A 113 0.94 -8.43 -16.17
CA LEU A 113 0.59 -7.09 -15.71
C LEU A 113 1.64 -6.53 -14.76
N ILE A 114 1.90 -5.24 -14.91
CA ILE A 114 2.56 -4.43 -13.90
C ILE A 114 1.56 -3.40 -13.40
N LEU A 115 1.32 -3.39 -12.09
CA LEU A 115 0.36 -2.50 -11.45
C LEU A 115 1.13 -1.39 -10.76
N LEU A 116 1.21 -0.22 -11.39
CA LEU A 116 1.86 0.98 -10.86
C LEU A 116 0.85 1.77 -10.03
N THR A 117 1.00 1.70 -8.72
CA THR A 117 0.00 2.17 -7.75
C THR A 117 0.60 3.01 -6.64
N ASN A 118 -0.26 3.69 -5.91
CA ASN A 118 -0.03 4.30 -4.61
C ASN A 118 -1.41 4.68 -4.01
N CYS A 119 -1.42 5.28 -2.83
CA CYS A 119 -2.63 5.76 -2.15
C CYS A 119 -3.61 4.69 -1.66
N ASP A 120 -4.63 5.16 -0.90
CA ASP A 120 -5.42 4.36 0.03
C ASP A 120 -6.23 3.24 -0.61
N LYS A 121 -6.86 3.50 -1.76
CA LYS A 121 -7.80 2.56 -2.40
C LYS A 121 -7.25 1.94 -3.67
N ILE A 122 -6.19 2.56 -4.25
CA ILE A 122 -5.65 2.17 -5.55
C ILE A 122 -4.85 0.88 -5.42
N THR A 123 -3.89 0.82 -4.49
CA THR A 123 -3.10 -0.39 -4.23
C THR A 123 -3.99 -1.59 -3.86
N PRO A 124 -4.99 -1.48 -2.95
CA PRO A 124 -5.92 -2.58 -2.70
C PRO A 124 -6.74 -2.98 -3.93
N GLY A 125 -7.28 -2.03 -4.69
CA GLY A 125 -8.05 -2.33 -5.91
C GLY A 125 -7.22 -3.07 -6.96
N ALA A 126 -5.96 -2.68 -7.12
CA ALA A 126 -5.02 -3.35 -8.02
C ALA A 126 -4.69 -4.78 -7.55
N LEU A 127 -4.48 -5.01 -6.26
CA LEU A 127 -4.29 -6.36 -5.70
C LEU A 127 -5.54 -7.24 -5.85
N MET A 128 -6.75 -6.66 -5.73
CA MET A 128 -8.00 -7.37 -6.03
C MET A 128 -8.03 -7.81 -7.50
N ALA A 129 -7.68 -6.91 -8.44
CA ALA A 129 -7.59 -7.25 -9.86
C ALA A 129 -6.56 -8.37 -10.12
N ALA A 130 -5.40 -8.33 -9.49
CA ALA A 130 -4.38 -9.37 -9.59
C ALA A 130 -4.92 -10.74 -9.13
N GLY A 131 -5.57 -10.78 -7.96
CA GLY A 131 -6.21 -12.00 -7.44
C GLY A 131 -7.32 -12.53 -8.34
N ARG A 132 -8.16 -11.65 -8.89
CA ARG A 132 -9.31 -11.98 -9.76
C ARG A 132 -8.86 -12.50 -11.11
N LEU A 133 -7.93 -11.81 -11.78
CA LEU A 133 -7.41 -12.15 -13.09
C LEU A 133 -6.55 -13.41 -13.08
N ASN A 134 -5.73 -13.54 -12.05
CA ASN A 134 -4.78 -14.65 -11.86
C ASN A 134 -3.90 -14.90 -13.11
N ILE A 135 -3.28 -13.85 -13.61
CA ILE A 135 -2.23 -13.86 -14.63
C ILE A 135 -0.94 -13.34 -14.04
N PRO A 136 0.25 -13.66 -14.57
CA PRO A 136 1.51 -13.16 -14.05
C PRO A 136 1.44 -11.67 -13.77
N THR A 137 1.68 -11.25 -12.53
CA THR A 137 1.48 -9.86 -12.10
C THR A 137 2.52 -9.47 -11.06
N ILE A 138 3.04 -8.26 -11.16
CA ILE A 138 3.88 -7.62 -10.15
C ILE A 138 3.36 -6.22 -9.84
N VAL A 139 3.43 -5.79 -8.59
CA VAL A 139 3.03 -4.46 -8.15
C VAL A 139 4.26 -3.58 -7.95
N VAL A 140 4.19 -2.36 -8.44
CA VAL A 140 5.18 -1.30 -8.19
C VAL A 140 4.47 -0.18 -7.47
N THR A 141 4.84 0.08 -6.21
CA THR A 141 4.29 1.20 -5.46
C THR A 141 5.13 2.45 -5.71
N ALA A 142 4.52 3.63 -5.72
CA ALA A 142 5.26 4.87 -6.00
C ALA A 142 5.99 5.43 -4.77
N GLY A 143 5.67 4.93 -3.58
CA GLY A 143 6.41 5.16 -2.33
C GLY A 143 5.96 6.36 -1.51
N PRO A 144 6.42 6.42 -0.23
CA PRO A 144 6.10 7.48 0.70
C PRO A 144 6.84 8.79 0.40
N MET A 145 6.20 9.90 0.76
CA MET A 145 6.78 11.24 0.74
C MET A 145 7.78 11.41 1.89
N MET A 146 8.80 12.22 1.71
CA MET A 146 9.65 12.70 2.80
C MET A 146 8.86 13.54 3.80
N SER A 147 9.34 13.60 5.05
CA SER A 147 8.79 14.54 6.03
C SER A 147 8.98 15.99 5.60
N GLY A 148 7.97 16.83 5.82
CA GLY A 148 8.10 18.28 5.71
C GLY A 148 9.03 18.84 6.79
N ARG A 149 9.48 20.07 6.63
CA ARG A 149 10.36 20.72 7.62
C ARG A 149 10.02 22.19 7.79
N LEU A 150 9.80 22.62 9.04
CA LEU A 150 9.66 24.02 9.39
C LEU A 150 10.42 24.31 10.67
N LYS A 151 11.30 25.32 10.65
CA LYS A 151 12.10 25.76 11.83
C LYS A 151 12.81 24.60 12.54
N GLY A 152 13.40 23.68 11.77
CA GLY A 152 14.12 22.51 12.30
C GLY A 152 13.24 21.33 12.75
N LYS A 153 11.92 21.48 12.78
CA LYS A 153 10.99 20.40 13.13
C LYS A 153 10.51 19.66 11.88
N ARG A 154 10.44 18.34 11.95
CA ARG A 154 9.81 17.51 10.91
C ARG A 154 8.30 17.61 11.00
N LEU A 155 7.65 17.70 9.85
CA LEU A 155 6.19 17.80 9.71
C LEU A 155 5.62 16.61 8.95
N SER A 156 4.38 16.28 9.28
CA SER A 156 3.55 15.34 8.50
C SER A 156 2.23 15.99 8.14
N TYR A 157 1.70 15.65 6.97
CA TYR A 157 0.44 16.19 6.48
C TYR A 157 -0.69 16.09 7.52
N VAL A 158 -1.05 14.88 7.94
CA VAL A 158 -2.25 14.70 8.77
C VAL A 158 -2.09 15.33 10.13
N ARG A 159 -1.05 14.96 10.90
CA ARG A 159 -0.93 15.41 12.28
C ARG A 159 -0.69 16.90 12.36
N ASP A 160 0.35 17.39 11.69
CA ASP A 160 0.81 18.76 11.92
C ASP A 160 -0.13 19.80 11.25
N SER A 161 -0.69 19.51 10.05
CA SER A 161 -1.62 20.45 9.39
C SER A 161 -2.96 20.55 10.12
N TYR A 162 -3.54 19.43 10.58
CA TYR A 162 -4.82 19.49 11.33
C TYR A 162 -4.62 20.09 12.72
N GLU A 163 -3.52 19.79 13.42
CA GLU A 163 -3.20 20.44 14.69
C GLU A 163 -2.99 21.95 14.51
N ALA A 164 -2.35 22.39 13.40
CA ALA A 164 -2.17 23.81 13.10
C ALA A 164 -3.49 24.55 12.93
N VAL A 165 -4.47 23.97 12.23
CA VAL A 165 -5.83 24.54 12.11
C VAL A 165 -6.48 24.68 13.49
N GLY A 166 -6.36 23.68 14.36
CA GLY A 166 -6.87 23.73 15.73
C GLY A 166 -6.21 24.83 16.57
N ARG A 167 -4.88 24.95 16.50
CA ARG A 167 -4.10 25.99 17.17
C ARG A 167 -4.43 27.40 16.67
N PHE A 168 -4.60 27.56 15.37
CA PHE A 168 -5.02 28.84 14.78
C PHE A 168 -6.40 29.27 15.25
N LYS A 169 -7.38 28.36 15.27
CA LYS A 169 -8.73 28.65 15.79
C LYS A 169 -8.75 29.05 17.27
N LYS A 170 -7.77 28.58 18.06
CA LYS A 170 -7.57 28.96 19.48
C LYS A 170 -6.75 30.23 19.65
N GLY A 171 -6.23 30.82 18.56
CA GLY A 171 -5.37 32.00 18.61
C GLY A 171 -3.94 31.72 19.10
N GLU A 172 -3.51 30.46 19.13
CA GLU A 172 -2.18 30.05 19.60
C GLU A 172 -1.08 30.31 18.56
N ILE A 173 -1.45 30.37 17.27
CA ILE A 173 -0.54 30.69 16.15
C ILE A 173 -1.16 31.77 15.27
N LYS A 174 -0.29 32.55 14.59
CA LYS A 174 -0.71 33.58 13.65
C LYS A 174 -0.91 32.99 12.25
N GLU A 175 -1.68 33.67 11.42
CA GLU A 175 -1.98 33.30 10.04
C GLU A 175 -0.71 33.05 9.21
N LYS A 176 0.32 33.89 9.35
CA LYS A 176 1.61 33.69 8.69
C LYS A 176 2.28 32.36 9.04
N GLU A 177 2.14 31.91 10.31
CA GLU A 177 2.69 30.61 10.72
C GLU A 177 1.88 29.45 10.15
N LEU A 178 0.54 29.61 10.08
CA LEU A 178 -0.34 28.63 9.44
C LEU A 178 0.02 28.43 7.97
N TYR A 179 0.19 29.51 7.20
CA TYR A 179 0.60 29.43 5.79
C TYR A 179 1.98 28.82 5.60
N SER A 180 2.94 29.13 6.46
CA SER A 180 4.24 28.48 6.40
C SER A 180 4.15 26.97 6.66
N LEU A 181 3.28 26.54 7.57
CA LEU A 181 3.04 25.10 7.83
C LEU A 181 2.34 24.43 6.63
N GLU A 182 1.40 25.11 5.98
CA GLU A 182 0.69 24.63 4.81
C GLU A 182 1.65 24.36 3.64
N GLU A 183 2.54 25.29 3.34
CA GLU A 183 3.52 25.16 2.25
C GLU A 183 4.57 24.07 2.52
N GLU A 184 5.02 23.92 3.77
CA GLU A 184 6.16 23.07 4.13
C GLU A 184 5.76 21.66 4.60
N ALA A 185 4.47 21.40 4.88
CA ALA A 185 4.03 20.11 5.40
C ALA A 185 4.18 18.96 4.38
N CYS A 186 4.05 19.27 3.09
CA CYS A 186 4.16 18.30 1.99
C CYS A 186 5.24 18.74 0.99
N PRO A 187 6.51 18.36 1.19
CA PRO A 187 7.63 18.93 0.44
C PRO A 187 7.80 18.42 -0.99
N GLY A 188 6.94 17.48 -1.46
CA GLY A 188 7.08 16.94 -2.81
C GLY A 188 6.26 15.70 -3.07
N VAL A 189 6.79 14.83 -3.92
CA VAL A 189 6.11 13.62 -4.40
C VAL A 189 6.06 12.51 -3.34
N GLY A 190 5.04 11.68 -3.41
CA GLY A 190 4.86 10.50 -2.57
C GLY A 190 3.52 10.48 -1.85
N SER A 191 3.18 9.33 -1.26
CA SER A 191 2.06 9.18 -0.35
C SER A 191 2.36 9.85 1.01
N CYS A 192 1.48 9.69 2.00
CA CYS A 192 1.67 10.29 3.32
C CYS A 192 3.05 9.95 3.93
N GLN A 193 3.59 10.85 4.77
CA GLN A 193 4.89 10.66 5.44
C GLN A 193 4.85 9.65 6.59
N GLY A 194 3.64 9.36 7.11
CA GLY A 194 3.42 8.40 8.20
C GLY A 194 2.78 7.09 7.71
N LEU A 195 2.57 6.17 8.63
CA LEU A 195 1.94 4.88 8.36
C LEU A 195 0.41 5.01 8.42
N TYR A 196 -0.13 5.61 7.36
CA TYR A 196 -1.55 5.64 7.04
C TYR A 196 -1.89 4.52 6.06
N THR A 197 -3.11 4.50 5.52
CA THR A 197 -3.58 3.38 4.68
C THR A 197 -2.69 3.14 3.46
N ALA A 198 -2.30 4.20 2.75
CA ALA A 198 -1.44 4.10 1.56
C ALA A 198 -0.17 3.32 1.86
N ASN A 199 0.65 3.83 2.79
CA ASN A 199 1.93 3.21 3.14
C ASN A 199 1.77 1.86 3.82
N THR A 200 0.69 1.64 4.59
CA THR A 200 0.43 0.32 5.15
C THR A 200 0.18 -0.68 4.03
N MET A 201 -0.67 -0.36 3.05
CA MET A 201 -0.93 -1.27 1.94
C MET A 201 0.29 -1.49 1.05
N ASP A 202 1.14 -0.48 0.87
CA ASP A 202 2.41 -0.63 0.14
C ASP A 202 3.36 -1.60 0.87
N CYS A 203 3.49 -1.47 2.20
CA CYS A 203 4.24 -2.42 3.03
C CYS A 203 3.66 -3.83 2.95
N LEU A 204 2.32 -3.97 3.06
CA LEU A 204 1.68 -5.27 3.02
C LEU A 204 1.70 -5.90 1.62
N THR A 205 1.81 -5.12 0.55
CA THR A 205 2.04 -5.63 -0.82
C THR A 205 3.38 -6.37 -0.91
N GLU A 206 4.42 -5.82 -0.28
CA GLU A 206 5.73 -6.49 -0.18
C GLU A 206 5.65 -7.76 0.67
N VAL A 207 4.96 -7.70 1.82
CA VAL A 207 4.76 -8.87 2.68
C VAL A 207 3.92 -9.94 1.99
N LEU A 208 2.87 -9.59 1.27
CA LEU A 208 2.09 -10.54 0.45
C LEU A 208 2.96 -11.23 -0.62
N GLY A 209 4.12 -10.66 -0.94
CA GLY A 209 5.05 -11.19 -1.95
C GLY A 209 4.73 -10.72 -3.36
N MET A 210 3.90 -9.67 -3.54
CA MET A 210 3.46 -9.18 -4.84
C MET A 210 4.31 -8.03 -5.41
N SER A 211 5.32 -7.56 -4.67
CA SER A 211 6.29 -6.54 -5.13
C SER A 211 7.73 -6.96 -4.82
N LEU A 212 8.70 -6.28 -5.42
CA LEU A 212 10.11 -6.49 -5.12
C LEU A 212 10.47 -5.98 -3.73
N ILE A 213 11.57 -6.50 -3.19
CA ILE A 213 12.09 -6.20 -1.87
C ILE A 213 12.41 -4.70 -1.74
N GLY A 214 11.93 -4.08 -0.66
CA GLY A 214 12.10 -2.66 -0.39
C GLY A 214 11.04 -1.77 -1.07
N SER A 215 10.11 -2.35 -1.84
CA SER A 215 9.04 -1.58 -2.49
C SER A 215 8.11 -0.91 -1.48
N GLY A 216 7.87 -1.50 -0.30
CA GLY A 216 6.93 -0.99 0.68
C GLY A 216 7.36 0.29 1.39
N SER A 217 8.67 0.49 1.62
CA SER A 217 9.18 1.59 2.45
C SER A 217 10.07 2.58 1.72
N THR A 218 10.64 2.22 0.55
CA THR A 218 11.54 3.11 -0.19
C THR A 218 10.85 4.42 -0.58
N LEU A 219 11.48 5.56 -0.24
CA LEU A 219 10.94 6.89 -0.52
C LEU A 219 10.69 7.12 -2.01
N ALA A 220 9.65 7.89 -2.32
CA ALA A 220 9.25 8.23 -3.69
C ALA A 220 10.36 8.93 -4.49
N ILE A 221 11.14 9.79 -3.83
CA ILE A 221 12.24 10.55 -4.44
C ILE A 221 13.55 9.74 -4.60
N SER A 222 13.62 8.54 -4.01
CA SER A 222 14.86 7.75 -4.00
C SER A 222 15.18 7.17 -5.38
N ALA A 223 16.47 7.23 -5.78
CA ALA A 223 16.95 6.49 -6.96
C ALA A 223 16.74 4.98 -6.86
N LYS A 224 16.67 4.41 -5.64
CA LYS A 224 16.31 3.01 -5.39
C LYS A 224 14.90 2.71 -5.92
N ARG A 225 13.92 3.65 -5.77
CA ARG A 225 12.57 3.51 -6.32
C ARG A 225 12.58 3.30 -7.84
N LYS A 226 13.42 4.03 -8.56
CA LYS A 226 13.58 3.91 -10.02
C LYS A 226 14.19 2.55 -10.41
N ARG A 227 15.17 2.07 -9.63
CA ARG A 227 15.75 0.72 -9.85
C ARG A 227 14.71 -0.38 -9.61
N ILE A 228 13.93 -0.31 -8.52
CA ILE A 228 12.82 -1.24 -8.25
C ILE A 228 11.81 -1.25 -9.42
N ALA A 229 11.47 -0.09 -9.96
CA ALA A 229 10.57 0.01 -11.12
C ALA A 229 11.15 -0.68 -12.35
N TYR A 230 12.42 -0.45 -12.67
CA TYR A 230 13.13 -1.11 -13.78
C TYR A 230 13.21 -2.62 -13.59
N GLU A 231 13.69 -3.08 -12.43
CA GLU A 231 13.83 -4.50 -12.08
C GLU A 231 12.47 -5.22 -12.07
N SER A 232 11.37 -4.52 -11.71
CA SER A 232 10.01 -5.07 -11.81
C SER A 232 9.60 -5.29 -13.27
N GLY A 233 10.06 -4.41 -14.17
CA GLY A 233 9.89 -4.58 -15.61
C GLY A 233 10.62 -5.82 -16.17
N GLU A 234 11.80 -6.11 -15.67
CA GLU A 234 12.52 -7.34 -16.04
C GLU A 234 11.84 -8.57 -15.43
N LYS A 235 11.49 -8.49 -14.15
CA LYS A 235 10.93 -9.62 -13.38
C LYS A 235 9.60 -10.11 -13.95
N ILE A 236 8.72 -9.24 -14.47
CA ILE A 236 7.45 -9.70 -15.03
C ILE A 236 7.65 -10.69 -16.20
N ILE A 237 8.73 -10.56 -16.97
CA ILE A 237 9.00 -11.46 -18.08
C ILE A 237 9.42 -12.86 -17.58
N GLU A 238 10.15 -12.93 -16.46
CA GLU A 238 10.43 -14.19 -15.78
C GLU A 238 9.14 -14.84 -15.27
N LEU A 239 8.30 -14.07 -14.57
CA LEU A 239 7.00 -14.56 -14.06
C LEU A 239 6.10 -15.11 -15.19
N ILE A 240 6.12 -14.47 -16.38
CA ILE A 240 5.37 -14.96 -17.56
C ILE A 240 5.96 -16.28 -18.05
N ARG A 241 7.30 -16.39 -18.14
CA ARG A 241 7.98 -17.62 -18.62
C ARG A 241 7.75 -18.81 -17.69
N GLU A 242 7.80 -18.56 -16.39
CA GLU A 242 7.65 -19.57 -15.35
C GLU A 242 6.18 -19.83 -14.99
N ASN A 243 5.26 -19.04 -15.55
CA ASN A 243 3.82 -19.07 -15.26
C ASN A 243 3.50 -18.96 -13.76
N ILE A 244 4.20 -18.06 -13.07
CA ILE A 244 3.95 -17.77 -11.65
C ILE A 244 2.74 -16.84 -11.53
N LEU A 245 1.73 -17.28 -10.82
CA LEU A 245 0.44 -16.60 -10.77
C LEU A 245 0.21 -15.94 -9.39
N PRO A 246 -0.58 -14.84 -9.31
CA PRO A 246 -0.89 -14.17 -8.06
C PRO A 246 -1.46 -15.07 -6.97
N ARG A 247 -2.29 -16.07 -7.31
CA ARG A 247 -2.88 -16.98 -6.31
C ARG A 247 -1.88 -18.00 -5.76
N ASP A 248 -0.79 -18.27 -6.47
CA ASP A 248 0.31 -19.10 -5.95
C ASP A 248 1.07 -18.35 -4.85
N ILE A 249 1.19 -17.02 -5.00
CA ILE A 249 1.87 -16.12 -4.07
C ILE A 249 0.92 -15.71 -2.91
N MET A 250 -0.26 -15.15 -3.24
CA MET A 250 -1.26 -14.67 -2.28
C MET A 250 -2.09 -15.83 -1.72
N ASN A 251 -1.42 -16.83 -1.14
CA ASN A 251 -2.06 -17.94 -0.45
C ASN A 251 -2.44 -17.57 1.00
N LYS A 252 -3.10 -18.47 1.71
CA LYS A 252 -3.59 -18.22 3.09
C LYS A 252 -2.47 -17.79 4.05
N GLN A 253 -1.26 -18.34 3.90
CA GLN A 253 -0.14 -17.98 4.75
C GLN A 253 0.36 -16.56 4.45
N ALA A 254 0.37 -16.15 3.19
CA ALA A 254 0.72 -14.77 2.80
C ALA A 254 -0.18 -13.73 3.49
N PHE A 255 -1.49 -13.99 3.56
CA PHE A 255 -2.41 -13.11 4.30
C PHE A 255 -2.16 -13.13 5.80
N ARG A 256 -1.85 -14.28 6.41
CA ARG A 256 -1.51 -14.36 7.84
C ARG A 256 -0.23 -13.59 8.15
N ASP A 257 0.80 -13.69 7.30
CA ASP A 257 2.02 -12.92 7.45
C ASP A 257 1.77 -11.41 7.28
N ALA A 258 0.92 -11.03 6.30
CA ALA A 258 0.51 -9.64 6.10
C ALA A 258 -0.21 -9.08 7.34
N ILE A 259 -1.16 -9.82 7.92
CA ILE A 259 -1.83 -9.43 9.17
C ILE A 259 -0.81 -9.28 10.29
N ARG A 260 0.12 -10.22 10.43
CA ARG A 260 1.15 -10.18 11.48
C ARG A 260 2.04 -8.96 11.36
N VAL A 261 2.50 -8.64 10.16
CA VAL A 261 3.31 -7.42 9.93
C VAL A 261 2.48 -6.16 10.15
N ASP A 262 1.20 -6.14 9.74
CA ASP A 262 0.29 -5.02 10.01
C ASP A 262 0.14 -4.76 11.52
N MET A 263 -0.01 -5.83 12.32
CA MET A 263 -0.06 -5.76 13.78
C MET A 263 1.25 -5.24 14.39
N ALA A 264 2.39 -5.73 13.88
CA ALA A 264 3.72 -5.31 14.35
C ALA A 264 4.07 -3.87 13.99
N LEU A 265 3.60 -3.37 12.86
CA LEU A 265 3.76 -1.99 12.41
C LEU A 265 2.77 -1.03 13.09
N GLY A 266 1.69 -1.52 13.67
CA GLY A 266 0.56 -0.69 14.07
C GLY A 266 -0.04 0.04 12.87
N GLY A 267 -0.37 -0.70 11.81
CA GLY A 267 -0.83 -0.16 10.54
C GLY A 267 -2.21 0.50 10.58
N SER A 268 -2.84 0.63 9.44
CA SER A 268 -4.15 1.28 9.30
C SER A 268 -5.31 0.33 9.62
N SER A 269 -6.34 0.80 10.31
CA SER A 269 -7.60 0.04 10.48
C SER A 269 -8.28 -0.33 9.16
N ASN A 270 -8.02 0.42 8.08
CA ASN A 270 -8.53 0.10 6.73
C ASN A 270 -7.96 -1.20 6.16
N THR A 271 -6.79 -1.67 6.62
CA THR A 271 -6.18 -2.90 6.11
C THR A 271 -7.02 -4.13 6.37
N VAL A 272 -7.75 -4.16 7.48
CA VAL A 272 -8.71 -5.24 7.78
C VAL A 272 -9.74 -5.36 6.65
N LEU A 273 -10.34 -4.22 6.25
CA LEU A 273 -11.29 -4.18 5.13
C LEU A 273 -10.63 -4.58 3.80
N HIS A 274 -9.42 -4.09 3.54
CA HIS A 274 -8.74 -4.33 2.27
C HIS A 274 -8.22 -5.76 2.14
N LEU A 275 -7.59 -6.31 3.18
CA LEU A 275 -7.09 -7.69 3.15
C LEU A 275 -8.22 -8.71 2.99
N LEU A 276 -9.39 -8.47 3.61
CA LEU A 276 -10.57 -9.32 3.41
C LEU A 276 -11.04 -9.31 1.93
N ALA A 277 -11.11 -8.13 1.31
CA ALA A 277 -11.51 -8.00 -0.08
C ALA A 277 -10.50 -8.64 -1.05
N ILE A 278 -9.20 -8.41 -0.83
CA ILE A 278 -8.14 -9.01 -1.64
C ILE A 278 -8.13 -10.53 -1.49
N ALA A 279 -8.29 -11.04 -0.27
CA ALA A 279 -8.35 -12.47 0.01
C ALA A 279 -9.52 -13.14 -0.71
N GLN A 280 -10.69 -12.50 -0.72
CA GLN A 280 -11.86 -12.98 -1.46
C GLN A 280 -11.57 -13.14 -2.95
N GLU A 281 -10.94 -12.14 -3.58
CA GLU A 281 -10.56 -12.19 -5.00
C GLU A 281 -9.45 -13.23 -5.27
N ALA A 282 -8.53 -13.39 -4.33
CA ALA A 282 -7.51 -14.44 -4.38
C ALA A 282 -8.05 -15.85 -4.05
N LYS A 283 -9.36 -15.99 -3.75
CA LYS A 283 -10.02 -17.25 -3.35
C LYS A 283 -9.50 -17.81 -2.01
N VAL A 284 -9.09 -16.94 -1.11
CA VAL A 284 -8.64 -17.28 0.24
C VAL A 284 -9.71 -16.88 1.26
N ARG A 285 -10.11 -17.83 2.12
CA ARG A 285 -11.02 -17.53 3.24
C ARG A 285 -10.24 -16.87 4.38
N LEU A 286 -10.66 -15.70 4.78
CA LEU A 286 -10.11 -14.91 5.86
C LEU A 286 -11.26 -14.41 6.75
N SER A 287 -11.05 -14.31 8.07
CA SER A 287 -12.06 -13.85 9.02
C SER A 287 -11.50 -12.83 10.00
N LEU A 288 -12.37 -12.04 10.62
CA LEU A 288 -11.99 -11.10 11.68
C LEU A 288 -11.37 -11.80 12.90
N ASP A 289 -11.78 -13.05 13.18
CA ASP A 289 -11.20 -13.82 14.27
C ASP A 289 -9.72 -14.17 14.03
N GLU A 290 -9.31 -14.33 12.77
CA GLU A 290 -7.88 -14.50 12.44
C GLU A 290 -7.09 -13.21 12.71
N PHE A 291 -7.66 -12.03 12.44
CA PHE A 291 -7.03 -10.75 12.81
C PHE A 291 -6.91 -10.59 14.32
N ASP A 292 -7.96 -10.89 15.08
CA ASP A 292 -7.94 -10.83 16.55
C ASP A 292 -6.87 -11.75 17.14
N ARG A 293 -6.86 -13.01 16.73
CA ARG A 293 -5.91 -14.01 17.22
C ARG A 293 -4.46 -13.60 16.88
N ILE A 294 -4.18 -13.26 15.64
CA ILE A 294 -2.83 -12.87 15.20
C ILE A 294 -2.39 -11.56 15.90
N GLY A 295 -3.34 -10.63 16.10
CA GLY A 295 -3.08 -9.38 16.81
C GLY A 295 -2.67 -9.58 18.27
N ARG A 296 -3.30 -10.50 18.99
CA ARG A 296 -2.94 -10.85 20.37
C ARG A 296 -1.59 -11.56 20.47
N GLU A 297 -1.23 -12.36 19.46
CA GLU A 297 0.03 -13.10 19.40
C GLU A 297 1.23 -12.25 18.94
N THR A 298 1.00 -11.11 18.32
CA THR A 298 2.04 -10.32 17.65
C THR A 298 2.29 -9.02 18.39
N PRO A 299 3.49 -8.78 18.92
CA PRO A 299 3.81 -7.52 19.59
C PRO A 299 3.93 -6.36 18.59
N HIS A 300 3.61 -5.14 19.06
CA HIS A 300 3.81 -3.90 18.32
C HIS A 300 5.27 -3.46 18.37
N LEU A 301 5.97 -3.54 17.23
CA LEU A 301 7.42 -3.38 17.15
C LEU A 301 7.87 -2.05 16.55
N VAL A 302 6.99 -1.34 15.83
CA VAL A 302 7.33 -0.11 15.11
C VAL A 302 6.28 0.95 15.36
N ASN A 303 6.69 2.11 15.90
CA ASN A 303 5.74 3.14 16.33
C ASN A 303 5.82 4.40 15.44
N LEU A 304 5.24 4.30 14.25
CA LEU A 304 5.20 5.37 13.26
C LEU A 304 4.02 6.32 13.48
N ARG A 305 4.11 7.54 12.94
CA ARG A 305 2.96 8.46 12.88
C ARG A 305 1.77 7.80 12.17
N PRO A 306 0.53 8.03 12.61
CA PRO A 306 0.07 9.02 13.57
C PRO A 306 0.20 8.59 15.05
N GLY A 307 0.37 7.30 15.37
CA GLY A 307 0.43 6.80 16.74
C GLY A 307 1.73 7.18 17.47
N GLY A 308 2.84 7.10 16.77
CA GLY A 308 4.18 7.39 17.28
C GLY A 308 4.80 8.67 16.74
N ASN A 309 6.12 8.76 16.85
CA ASN A 309 6.89 9.95 16.47
C ASN A 309 7.74 9.75 15.19
N TYR A 310 7.93 8.51 14.75
CA TYR A 310 8.73 8.19 13.59
C TYR A 310 7.94 8.32 12.29
N PHE A 311 8.64 8.47 11.18
CA PHE A 311 8.12 8.62 9.82
C PHE A 311 8.45 7.38 8.98
N MET A 312 7.89 7.29 7.77
CA MET A 312 8.23 6.21 6.84
C MET A 312 9.71 6.23 6.41
N GLU A 313 10.32 7.41 6.34
CA GLU A 313 11.75 7.55 6.07
C GLU A 313 12.60 6.91 7.16
N ASP A 314 12.19 7.01 8.42
CA ASP A 314 12.88 6.38 9.55
C ASP A 314 12.81 4.84 9.45
N LEU A 315 11.63 4.30 9.08
CA LEU A 315 11.47 2.87 8.83
C LEU A 315 12.38 2.39 7.70
N GLU A 316 12.45 3.11 6.58
CA GLU A 316 13.33 2.75 5.45
C GLU A 316 14.80 2.68 5.91
N TRP A 317 15.26 3.69 6.63
CA TRP A 317 16.65 3.73 7.13
C TRP A 317 16.94 2.70 8.22
N ALA A 318 15.94 2.28 8.98
CA ALA A 318 16.06 1.21 9.95
C ALA A 318 16.13 -0.20 9.34
N GLY A 319 15.96 -0.32 7.99
CA GLY A 319 16.03 -1.57 7.24
C GLY A 319 14.72 -1.97 6.56
N GLY A 320 13.67 -1.15 6.68
CA GLY A 320 12.40 -1.32 5.97
C GLY A 320 11.62 -2.58 6.37
N ILE A 321 10.74 -3.00 5.47
CA ILE A 321 9.92 -4.21 5.68
C ILE A 321 10.76 -5.48 5.84
N PRO A 322 11.86 -5.70 5.10
CA PRO A 322 12.72 -6.87 5.34
C PRO A 322 13.22 -6.97 6.79
N ALA A 323 13.58 -5.83 7.41
CA ALA A 323 14.03 -5.80 8.80
C ALA A 323 12.90 -6.13 9.80
N VAL A 324 11.66 -5.73 9.50
CA VAL A 324 10.48 -6.14 10.29
C VAL A 324 10.23 -7.66 10.14
N LEU A 325 10.35 -8.19 8.92
CA LEU A 325 10.27 -9.64 8.68
C LEU A 325 11.36 -10.42 9.41
N ASN A 326 12.58 -9.86 9.51
CA ASN A 326 13.66 -10.46 10.30
C ASN A 326 13.26 -10.61 11.77
N ARG A 327 12.66 -9.59 12.40
CA ARG A 327 12.14 -9.67 13.78
C ARG A 327 11.07 -10.73 13.95
N LEU A 328 10.25 -10.92 12.93
CA LEU A 328 9.11 -11.86 12.94
C LEU A 328 9.45 -13.24 12.36
N ASN A 329 10.72 -13.51 12.01
CA ASN A 329 11.15 -14.71 11.26
C ASN A 329 10.64 -16.04 11.86
N ASN A 330 10.55 -16.13 13.19
CA ASN A 330 10.08 -17.35 13.88
C ASN A 330 8.58 -17.60 13.68
N PHE A 331 7.81 -16.60 13.31
CA PHE A 331 6.37 -16.70 13.06
C PHE A 331 6.03 -16.96 11.59
N LEU A 332 7.01 -16.75 10.67
CA LEU A 332 6.79 -16.90 9.25
C LEU A 332 6.89 -18.36 8.82
N LEU A 333 6.05 -18.76 7.88
CA LEU A 333 6.24 -19.99 7.12
C LEU A 333 6.87 -19.69 5.77
N ASP A 334 7.69 -20.60 5.28
CA ASP A 334 8.38 -20.39 4.01
C ASP A 334 7.40 -20.45 2.84
N ARG A 335 7.52 -19.49 1.92
CA ARG A 335 6.66 -19.36 0.75
C ARG A 335 7.29 -18.47 -0.32
N PRO A 336 6.94 -18.67 -1.60
CA PRO A 336 7.47 -17.87 -2.69
C PRO A 336 6.99 -16.42 -2.67
N THR A 337 7.76 -15.55 -3.33
CA THR A 337 7.41 -14.17 -3.67
C THR A 337 7.73 -13.91 -5.14
N VAL A 338 7.19 -12.84 -5.72
CA VAL A 338 7.53 -12.42 -7.10
C VAL A 338 9.01 -12.05 -7.27
N SER A 339 9.75 -11.81 -6.19
CA SER A 339 11.19 -11.50 -6.26
C SER A 339 12.06 -12.69 -6.65
N GLY A 340 11.51 -13.92 -6.62
CA GLY A 340 12.26 -15.17 -6.78
C GLY A 340 12.89 -15.68 -5.48
N LYS A 341 12.88 -14.89 -4.39
CA LYS A 341 13.27 -15.32 -3.05
C LYS A 341 12.06 -15.73 -2.23
N SER A 342 12.24 -16.66 -1.32
CA SER A 342 11.20 -16.96 -0.34
C SER A 342 11.13 -15.89 0.75
N ILE A 343 9.96 -15.78 1.42
CA ILE A 343 9.78 -14.81 2.50
C ILE A 343 10.76 -15.03 3.66
N LYS A 344 11.13 -16.28 3.95
CA LYS A 344 12.13 -16.59 4.97
C LYS A 344 13.55 -16.25 4.56
N GLU A 345 13.88 -16.42 3.30
CA GLU A 345 15.17 -15.96 2.77
C GLU A 345 15.30 -14.46 2.90
N ILE A 346 14.26 -13.70 2.54
CA ILE A 346 14.21 -12.23 2.71
C ILE A 346 14.40 -11.87 4.18
N ALA A 347 13.67 -12.52 5.08
CA ALA A 347 13.74 -12.26 6.51
C ALA A 347 15.13 -12.56 7.10
N ARG A 348 15.78 -13.66 6.71
CA ARG A 348 17.10 -14.06 7.21
C ARG A 348 18.22 -13.18 6.70
N GLN A 349 18.13 -12.69 5.46
CA GLN A 349 19.16 -11.84 4.83
C GLN A 349 19.08 -10.38 5.28
N ALA A 350 17.97 -10.00 5.90
CA ALA A 350 17.73 -8.62 6.31
C ALA A 350 18.43 -8.30 7.65
N GLU A 351 18.90 -7.07 7.75
CA GLU A 351 19.49 -6.50 8.95
C GLU A 351 18.61 -5.38 9.51
N VAL A 352 18.61 -5.22 10.83
CA VAL A 352 17.96 -4.12 11.53
C VAL A 352 19.01 -3.10 11.91
N PHE A 353 19.00 -1.95 11.24
CA PHE A 353 20.01 -0.90 11.42
C PHE A 353 19.71 0.00 12.63
N ASP A 354 18.40 0.17 12.96
CA ASP A 354 17.98 0.95 14.13
C ASP A 354 17.00 0.16 15.00
N LYS A 355 17.44 -0.19 16.20
CA LYS A 355 16.68 -0.99 17.18
C LYS A 355 15.68 -0.18 17.99
N GLU A 356 15.76 1.15 17.97
CA GLU A 356 14.76 2.01 18.59
C GLU A 356 13.54 2.16 17.67
N ILE A 357 13.74 2.16 16.36
CA ILE A 357 12.65 2.26 15.38
C ILE A 357 11.98 0.89 15.20
N ILE A 358 12.78 -0.17 14.99
CA ILE A 358 12.30 -1.56 14.84
C ILE A 358 12.75 -2.36 16.05
N ARG A 359 11.92 -2.40 17.09
CA ARG A 359 12.24 -3.03 18.37
C ARG A 359 12.30 -4.56 18.29
N ASN A 360 12.96 -5.15 19.28
CA ASN A 360 13.00 -6.59 19.48
C ASN A 360 11.67 -7.12 20.04
N LEU A 361 11.44 -8.43 19.91
CA LEU A 361 10.26 -9.10 20.46
C LEU A 361 10.21 -9.06 22.01
N ASP A 362 11.34 -8.98 22.67
CA ASP A 362 11.50 -8.89 24.12
C ASP A 362 11.31 -7.47 24.68
N ASN A 363 11.40 -6.45 23.82
CA ASN A 363 11.22 -5.04 24.18
C ASN A 363 10.29 -4.32 23.20
N PRO A 364 9.04 -4.75 22.98
CA PRO A 364 8.11 -4.13 22.07
C PRO A 364 7.57 -2.79 22.63
N TYR A 365 6.97 -1.97 21.76
CA TYR A 365 6.18 -0.81 22.19
C TYR A 365 4.93 -1.23 22.97
N HIS A 366 4.25 -2.28 22.51
CA HIS A 366 3.12 -2.92 23.19
C HIS A 366 3.22 -4.43 23.02
N LYS A 367 2.73 -5.19 24.01
CA LYS A 367 2.77 -6.66 24.02
C LYS A 367 1.86 -7.28 22.95
N GLU A 368 0.79 -6.58 22.57
CA GLU A 368 -0.15 -6.97 21.52
C GLU A 368 -0.01 -6.04 20.32
N GLY A 369 -0.55 -6.41 19.19
CA GLY A 369 -0.50 -5.68 17.93
C GLY A 369 -1.12 -4.29 17.99
N GLY A 370 -0.76 -3.43 17.04
CA GLY A 370 -1.25 -2.05 17.00
C GLY A 370 -2.71 -1.88 16.58
N ILE A 371 -3.37 -2.97 16.11
CA ILE A 371 -4.77 -2.99 15.72
C ILE A 371 -5.49 -4.03 16.58
N ALA A 372 -6.69 -3.71 17.07
CA ALA A 372 -7.54 -4.63 17.80
C ALA A 372 -8.92 -4.78 17.13
N ILE A 373 -9.47 -6.00 17.25
CA ILE A 373 -10.85 -6.31 16.86
C ILE A 373 -11.69 -6.31 18.13
N LEU A 374 -12.70 -5.46 18.16
CA LEU A 374 -13.62 -5.33 19.29
C LEU A 374 -14.92 -6.03 18.97
N LYS A 375 -15.51 -6.71 19.96
CA LYS A 375 -16.84 -7.31 19.86
C LYS A 375 -17.67 -6.91 21.09
N GLY A 376 -18.92 -6.60 20.89
CA GLY A 376 -19.85 -6.23 21.97
C GLY A 376 -21.23 -5.92 21.44
N SER A 377 -22.14 -5.50 22.33
CA SER A 377 -23.54 -5.20 21.98
C SER A 377 -23.70 -4.09 20.93
N LEU A 378 -22.79 -3.12 20.88
CA LEU A 378 -22.78 -2.07 19.87
C LEU A 378 -22.21 -2.52 18.51
N ALA A 379 -21.37 -3.55 18.49
CA ALA A 379 -20.73 -4.08 17.30
C ALA A 379 -20.65 -5.62 17.40
N PRO A 380 -21.77 -6.35 17.29
CA PRO A 380 -21.80 -7.80 17.47
C PRO A 380 -21.01 -8.55 16.39
N GLN A 381 -20.91 -7.97 15.19
CA GLN A 381 -20.12 -8.53 14.09
C GLN A 381 -18.64 -8.11 14.14
N GLY A 382 -18.28 -7.19 15.02
CA GLY A 382 -16.94 -6.69 15.21
C GLY A 382 -16.75 -5.23 14.78
N ALA A 383 -15.80 -4.56 15.41
CA ALA A 383 -15.30 -3.26 15.05
C ALA A 383 -13.77 -3.27 15.09
N VAL A 384 -13.14 -2.34 14.37
CA VAL A 384 -11.68 -2.25 14.27
C VAL A 384 -11.21 -0.97 14.93
N VAL A 385 -10.18 -1.05 15.77
CA VAL A 385 -9.53 0.11 16.35
C VAL A 385 -8.02 0.05 16.18
N LYS A 386 -7.41 1.16 15.79
CA LYS A 386 -5.95 1.34 15.85
C LYS A 386 -5.57 1.64 17.30
N GLN A 387 -5.42 0.58 18.11
CA GLN A 387 -5.16 0.73 19.55
C GLN A 387 -3.81 1.39 19.87
N SER A 388 -2.83 1.30 18.97
CA SER A 388 -1.55 1.99 19.09
C SER A 388 -1.66 3.53 19.04
N ALA A 389 -2.79 4.07 18.56
CA ALA A 389 -3.07 5.51 18.52
C ALA A 389 -4.10 5.96 19.57
N VAL A 390 -4.56 5.05 20.44
CA VAL A 390 -5.52 5.36 21.52
C VAL A 390 -4.75 5.57 22.82
N SER A 391 -4.97 6.73 23.48
CA SER A 391 -4.37 6.97 24.79
C SER A 391 -4.91 6.00 25.85
N GLU A 392 -4.11 5.67 26.86
CA GLU A 392 -4.50 4.74 27.94
C GLU A 392 -5.79 5.19 28.65
N ALA A 393 -5.97 6.51 28.84
CA ALA A 393 -7.16 7.08 29.47
C ALA A 393 -8.45 6.83 28.66
N MET A 394 -8.32 6.64 27.34
CA MET A 394 -9.45 6.42 26.44
C MET A 394 -9.77 4.94 26.21
N LYS A 395 -8.91 4.02 26.66
CA LYS A 395 -9.14 2.58 26.54
C LYS A 395 -10.20 2.04 27.50
N LYS A 396 -10.44 2.75 28.60
CA LYS A 396 -11.46 2.42 29.59
C LYS A 396 -12.35 3.63 29.85
N LEU A 397 -13.47 3.72 29.15
CA LEU A 397 -14.49 4.74 29.34
C LEU A 397 -15.65 4.19 30.17
N SER A 398 -16.09 4.94 31.17
CA SER A 398 -17.34 4.70 31.88
C SER A 398 -18.37 5.79 31.53
N LEU A 399 -19.65 5.55 31.81
CA LEU A 399 -20.72 6.53 31.58
C LEU A 399 -20.45 7.90 32.23
N ILE A 400 -19.72 7.95 33.33
CA ILE A 400 -19.36 9.19 34.02
C ILE A 400 -18.46 10.09 33.16
N HIS A 401 -17.67 9.52 32.26
CA HIS A 401 -16.82 10.26 31.31
C HIS A 401 -17.60 10.81 30.12
N ILE A 402 -18.81 10.26 29.86
CA ILE A 402 -19.66 10.62 28.73
C ILE A 402 -20.74 11.63 29.14
N SER A 403 -21.12 11.67 30.42
CA SER A 403 -22.26 12.46 30.94
C SER A 403 -21.96 13.91 31.28
N GLU A 404 -20.69 14.36 31.19
CA GLU A 404 -20.37 15.77 31.45
C GLU A 404 -20.49 16.62 30.18
N PRO A 405 -21.45 17.57 30.11
CA PRO A 405 -21.69 18.39 28.91
C PRO A 405 -20.58 19.41 28.59
N THR A 406 -19.51 19.46 29.40
CA THR A 406 -18.45 20.47 29.32
C THR A 406 -17.22 20.07 28.51
N ARG A 407 -17.18 18.87 27.93
CA ARG A 407 -16.04 18.41 27.11
C ARG A 407 -16.46 17.81 25.77
N PRO A 408 -17.04 18.60 24.83
CA PRO A 408 -17.46 18.09 23.51
C PRO A 408 -16.30 17.76 22.56
N LEU A 409 -15.05 18.17 22.89
CA LEU A 409 -13.91 18.10 21.96
C LEU A 409 -13.26 16.73 21.83
N TYR A 410 -13.47 15.81 22.78
CA TYR A 410 -12.85 14.47 22.74
C TYR A 410 -13.70 13.41 22.04
N ILE A 411 -15.00 13.66 21.89
CA ILE A 411 -15.94 12.72 21.23
C ILE A 411 -15.80 12.77 19.70
N SER A 412 -15.45 13.93 19.15
CA SER A 412 -15.30 14.09 17.70
C SER A 412 -14.17 13.25 17.09
N TYR A 413 -13.12 12.95 17.85
CA TYR A 413 -12.00 12.14 17.35
C TYR A 413 -12.30 10.62 17.34
N ALA A 414 -13.09 10.14 18.30
CA ALA A 414 -13.50 8.73 18.36
C ALA A 414 -14.59 8.40 17.31
N VAL A 415 -15.45 9.36 16.97
CA VAL A 415 -16.51 9.17 15.96
C VAL A 415 -15.97 9.18 14.52
N PHE A 416 -14.82 9.82 14.26
CA PHE A 416 -14.20 9.83 12.94
C PHE A 416 -13.57 8.48 12.55
N CYS A 417 -13.27 7.61 13.51
CA CYS A 417 -12.77 6.27 13.26
C CYS A 417 -13.87 5.22 13.06
N LEU A 418 -15.15 5.58 13.24
CA LEU A 418 -16.31 4.67 13.18
C LEU A 418 -17.25 4.92 11.99
N LYS A 419 -16.86 5.78 11.04
CA LYS A 419 -17.66 6.00 9.81
C LYS A 419 -16.90 5.62 8.57
#